data_2a46564e88a6225612718e491da1d58a
#
_entry.id   2a46564e88a6225612718e491da1d58a
#
_cell.length_a   1.000
_cell.length_b   1.000
_cell.length_c   1.000
_cell.angle_alpha   90.00
_cell.angle_beta   90.00
_cell.angle_gamma   90.00
#
_symmetry.space_group_name_H-M   'P 1'
#
loop_
_entity.id
_entity.type
_entity.pdbx_description
1 polymer ?
#
loop_
_entity_poly.entity_id
_entity_poly.type
_entity_poly.pdbx_seq_one_letter_code
_entity_poly.pdbx_strand_id
1 'polypeptide(L)'
;HPPPVATSKEEQDRLLRDQPDQPQNPKVLRIAIIGAPNAGKSTLSNQLLGRKVFPVSQKVHTTRCKARGVVTYEDTQLIILDTPGLTNPLKAKRHKLKEAMLRDPWDSMKHADLVLVLVDVSDHWTRNSLSKEVLKCLSEFPQIPSVLVLNKVDLLKKKYILLELVTELTEGIVNGKKLEVRTALTHNSGSSSKSPLQVTRASPPEKRAHEPHCLQETDQAQQGSSLDNSSDTRASETRLVAEEAQGPKHCGPRDLKNMKGWPCFQEIFMLAALHGEEVDTLKRYLLMQAKPGPWEFHSGVLTSQSPQEICDNIIREKLLEYLPLEVPYGVIQVTEMWEEGPSGELLIVQNLRVPRKSHMMMLIGRGGKVISRIAQEAGQDLMNVFLCDVRLKLKVEMKS
;
A
#
# COMPACT_ATOMS: atom_id res chain seq x y z
N HIS A 1 -3.78 -18.92 -5.17
CA HIS A 1 -2.46 -18.42 -5.57
C HIS A 1 -2.61 -17.39 -6.66
N PRO A 2 -1.81 -16.29 -6.66
CA PRO A 2 -1.86 -15.30 -7.72
C PRO A 2 -1.46 -15.94 -9.06
N PRO A 3 -2.08 -15.54 -10.19
CA PRO A 3 -1.74 -16.09 -11.49
C PRO A 3 -0.28 -15.75 -11.87
N PRO A 4 0.38 -16.56 -12.71
CA PRO A 4 1.65 -16.16 -13.31
C PRO A 4 1.41 -15.06 -14.35
N VAL A 5 2.46 -14.30 -14.66
CA VAL A 5 2.44 -13.42 -15.82
C VAL A 5 2.70 -14.26 -17.07
N ALA A 6 2.01 -13.98 -18.17
CA ALA A 6 2.24 -14.65 -19.45
C ALA A 6 3.68 -14.39 -19.92
N THR A 7 4.31 -15.40 -20.52
CA THR A 7 5.69 -15.33 -21.03
C THR A 7 5.78 -14.66 -22.39
N SER A 8 4.70 -14.68 -23.20
CA SER A 8 4.65 -14.01 -24.49
C SER A 8 3.93 -12.68 -24.39
N LYS A 9 4.41 -11.69 -25.13
CA LYS A 9 3.80 -10.36 -25.22
C LYS A 9 2.39 -10.46 -25.81
N GLU A 10 2.22 -11.30 -26.82
CA GLU A 10 0.94 -11.48 -27.54
C GLU A 10 -0.14 -12.01 -26.59
N GLU A 11 0.19 -12.98 -25.75
CA GLU A 11 -0.74 -13.52 -24.76
C GLU A 11 -1.07 -12.50 -23.68
N GLN A 12 -0.07 -11.79 -23.17
CA GLN A 12 -0.27 -10.72 -22.19
C GLN A 12 -1.14 -9.59 -22.76
N ASP A 13 -0.88 -9.15 -23.98
CA ASP A 13 -1.65 -8.12 -24.69
C ASP A 13 -3.10 -8.61 -24.94
N ARG A 14 -3.29 -9.90 -25.22
CA ARG A 14 -4.62 -10.49 -25.34
C ARG A 14 -5.38 -10.43 -24.02
N LEU A 15 -4.79 -10.89 -22.93
CA LEU A 15 -5.40 -10.85 -21.58
C LEU A 15 -5.78 -9.44 -21.16
N LEU A 16 -4.96 -8.44 -21.52
CA LEU A 16 -5.22 -7.04 -21.21
C LEU A 16 -6.35 -6.42 -22.07
N ARG A 17 -6.63 -6.98 -23.25
CA ARG A 17 -7.70 -6.54 -24.14
C ARG A 17 -8.99 -7.32 -23.98
N ASP A 18 -8.91 -8.57 -23.47
CA ASP A 18 -10.08 -9.39 -23.26
C ASP A 18 -11.04 -8.75 -22.28
N GLN A 19 -12.33 -8.96 -22.52
CA GLN A 19 -13.36 -8.55 -21.57
C GLN A 19 -13.13 -9.27 -20.23
N PRO A 20 -13.19 -8.55 -19.11
CA PRO A 20 -13.10 -9.18 -17.79
C PRO A 20 -14.14 -10.27 -17.60
N ASP A 21 -13.73 -11.38 -17.01
CA ASP A 21 -14.57 -12.50 -16.60
C ASP A 21 -15.35 -12.13 -15.33
N GLN A 22 -16.33 -11.22 -15.49
CA GLN A 22 -17.09 -10.65 -14.39
C GLN A 22 -17.80 -11.72 -13.54
N PRO A 23 -17.66 -11.73 -12.21
CA PRO A 23 -18.51 -12.52 -11.33
C PRO A 23 -19.92 -11.94 -11.28
N GLN A 24 -20.84 -12.64 -10.62
CA GLN A 24 -22.24 -12.21 -10.53
C GLN A 24 -22.39 -10.85 -9.83
N ASN A 25 -21.61 -10.61 -8.77
CA ASN A 25 -21.65 -9.37 -7.98
C ASN A 25 -20.24 -8.77 -7.85
N PRO A 26 -19.68 -8.21 -8.93
CA PRO A 26 -18.31 -7.73 -8.93
C PRO A 26 -18.13 -6.53 -8.00
N LYS A 27 -16.99 -6.50 -7.33
CA LYS A 27 -16.52 -5.38 -6.51
C LYS A 27 -15.15 -4.94 -6.96
N VAL A 28 -14.87 -3.68 -6.85
CA VAL A 28 -13.59 -3.10 -7.25
C VAL A 28 -13.12 -2.04 -6.26
N LEU A 29 -11.81 -1.95 -6.07
CA LEU A 29 -11.17 -0.88 -5.32
C LEU A 29 -9.87 -0.48 -6.01
N ARG A 30 -9.76 0.79 -6.37
CA ARG A 30 -8.52 1.39 -6.92
C ARG A 30 -7.74 2.03 -5.80
N ILE A 31 -6.49 1.62 -5.62
CA ILE A 31 -5.64 1.98 -4.49
C ILE A 31 -4.43 2.76 -5.00
N ALA A 32 -4.27 3.98 -4.55
CA ALA A 32 -3.03 4.73 -4.70
C ALA A 32 -2.14 4.52 -3.47
N ILE A 33 -0.84 4.33 -3.69
CA ILE A 33 0.15 4.19 -2.61
C ILE A 33 1.12 5.36 -2.73
N ILE A 34 1.13 6.25 -1.76
CA ILE A 34 2.00 7.42 -1.72
C ILE A 34 2.94 7.38 -0.51
N GLY A 35 4.01 8.11 -0.58
CA GLY A 35 5.00 8.19 0.49
C GLY A 35 6.34 8.67 -0.03
N ALA A 36 7.29 8.91 0.87
CA ALA A 36 8.64 9.29 0.52
C ALA A 36 9.34 8.19 -0.33
N PRO A 37 10.37 8.53 -1.10
CA PRO A 37 11.24 7.52 -1.71
C PRO A 37 11.75 6.54 -0.64
N ASN A 38 11.83 5.26 -0.98
CA ASN A 38 12.27 4.17 -0.09
C ASN A 38 11.34 3.86 1.11
N ALA A 39 10.15 4.41 1.17
CA ALA A 39 9.17 4.06 2.20
C ALA A 39 8.69 2.60 2.12
N GLY A 40 8.95 1.91 1.01
CA GLY A 40 8.57 0.51 0.80
C GLY A 40 7.34 0.31 -0.09
N LYS A 41 6.98 1.28 -0.92
CA LYS A 41 5.79 1.22 -1.78
C LYS A 41 5.80 0.01 -2.71
N SER A 42 6.87 -0.19 -3.49
CA SER A 42 6.99 -1.33 -4.40
C SER A 42 7.03 -2.67 -3.67
N THR A 43 7.68 -2.72 -2.50
CA THR A 43 7.70 -3.92 -1.66
C THR A 43 6.30 -4.27 -1.17
N LEU A 44 5.55 -3.29 -0.68
CA LEU A 44 4.17 -3.49 -0.25
C LEU A 44 3.28 -3.94 -1.42
N SER A 45 3.41 -3.30 -2.58
CA SER A 45 2.66 -3.68 -3.79
C SER A 45 2.92 -5.13 -4.17
N ASN A 46 4.18 -5.56 -4.21
CA ASN A 46 4.54 -6.96 -4.49
C ASN A 46 3.98 -7.93 -3.45
N GLN A 47 3.99 -7.58 -2.19
CA GLN A 47 3.41 -8.41 -1.12
C GLN A 47 1.88 -8.54 -1.25
N LEU A 48 1.19 -7.45 -1.56
CA LEU A 48 -0.26 -7.48 -1.80
C LEU A 48 -0.61 -8.35 -3.02
N LEU A 49 0.20 -8.29 -4.07
CA LEU A 49 0.05 -9.13 -5.26
C LEU A 49 0.39 -10.60 -4.98
N GLY A 50 1.22 -10.87 -3.97
CA GLY A 50 1.75 -12.21 -3.69
C GLY A 50 2.83 -12.67 -4.67
N ARG A 51 3.39 -11.75 -5.45
CA ARG A 51 4.42 -12.01 -6.45
C ARG A 51 5.23 -10.73 -6.75
N LYS A 52 6.53 -10.89 -6.92
CA LYS A 52 7.40 -9.75 -7.26
C LYS A 52 7.31 -9.44 -8.75
N VAL A 53 6.57 -8.40 -9.10
CA VAL A 53 6.46 -7.89 -10.48
C VAL A 53 6.97 -6.46 -10.63
N PHE A 54 7.06 -5.72 -9.55
CA PHE A 54 7.62 -4.37 -9.53
C PHE A 54 9.06 -4.38 -9.02
N PRO A 55 9.95 -3.58 -9.62
CA PRO A 55 11.32 -3.47 -9.14
C PRO A 55 11.37 -2.79 -7.78
N VAL A 56 12.28 -3.26 -6.93
CA VAL A 56 12.56 -2.71 -5.60
C VAL A 56 14.00 -2.25 -5.55
N SER A 57 14.25 -0.97 -5.34
CA SER A 57 15.60 -0.43 -5.22
C SER A 57 15.63 0.75 -4.26
N GLN A 58 16.75 0.88 -3.53
CA GLN A 58 17.03 2.05 -2.71
C GLN A 58 17.48 3.26 -3.56
N LYS A 59 18.01 3.01 -4.75
CA LYS A 59 18.38 4.05 -5.71
C LYS A 59 17.19 4.46 -6.56
N VAL A 60 17.16 5.71 -6.99
CA VAL A 60 16.08 6.25 -7.80
C VAL A 60 16.09 5.59 -9.19
N HIS A 61 14.96 5.02 -9.58
CA HIS A 61 14.73 4.58 -10.95
C HIS A 61 14.47 5.80 -11.85
N THR A 62 15.25 5.94 -12.91
CA THR A 62 15.06 7.00 -13.90
C THR A 62 14.07 6.63 -15.01
N THR A 63 13.87 5.33 -15.20
CA THR A 63 12.86 4.79 -16.11
C THR A 63 11.61 4.43 -15.34
N ARG A 64 10.49 4.91 -15.81
CA ARG A 64 9.24 4.76 -15.12
C ARG A 64 8.36 3.76 -15.82
N CYS A 65 7.83 2.86 -15.06
CA CYS A 65 6.78 1.97 -15.46
C CYS A 65 5.44 2.52 -14.94
N LYS A 66 4.57 2.98 -15.83
CA LYS A 66 3.17 3.26 -15.49
C LYS A 66 2.43 1.92 -15.46
N ALA A 67 2.67 1.14 -14.43
CA ALA A 67 2.12 -0.19 -14.34
C ALA A 67 1.11 -0.28 -13.20
N ARG A 68 0.06 -1.03 -13.44
CA ARG A 68 -0.93 -1.39 -12.43
C ARG A 68 -0.67 -2.81 -11.95
N GLY A 69 -0.91 -3.04 -10.66
CA GLY A 69 -0.99 -4.37 -10.09
C GLY A 69 -2.45 -4.76 -9.88
N VAL A 70 -2.80 -5.99 -10.12
CA VAL A 70 -4.18 -6.49 -10.02
C VAL A 70 -4.23 -7.68 -9.07
N VAL A 71 -5.06 -7.58 -8.05
CA VAL A 71 -5.36 -8.67 -7.11
C VAL A 71 -6.82 -9.03 -7.28
N THR A 72 -7.10 -10.22 -7.78
CA THR A 72 -8.46 -10.74 -7.90
C THR A 72 -8.68 -11.82 -6.85
N TYR A 73 -9.64 -11.59 -5.98
CA TYR A 73 -10.00 -12.52 -4.92
C TYR A 73 -11.52 -12.65 -4.84
N GLU A 74 -12.04 -13.85 -5.08
CA GLU A 74 -13.48 -14.12 -5.14
C GLU A 74 -14.21 -13.16 -6.09
N ASP A 75 -15.11 -12.33 -5.58
CA ASP A 75 -15.89 -11.33 -6.34
C ASP A 75 -15.22 -9.95 -6.41
N THR A 76 -14.05 -9.80 -5.81
CA THR A 76 -13.40 -8.50 -5.60
C THR A 76 -12.09 -8.38 -6.37
N GLN A 77 -11.92 -7.24 -7.04
CA GLN A 77 -10.68 -6.87 -7.71
C GLN A 77 -10.08 -5.61 -7.08
N LEU A 78 -8.86 -5.75 -6.54
CA LEU A 78 -8.05 -4.63 -6.07
C LEU A 78 -7.10 -4.22 -7.20
N ILE A 79 -7.09 -2.94 -7.53
CA ILE A 79 -6.20 -2.38 -8.55
C ILE A 79 -5.23 -1.44 -7.86
N ILE A 80 -3.96 -1.82 -7.83
CA ILE A 80 -2.89 -1.00 -7.27
C ILE A 80 -2.38 -0.08 -8.38
N LEU A 81 -2.58 1.21 -8.19
CA LEU A 81 -2.10 2.23 -9.12
C LEU A 81 -0.62 2.48 -8.87
N ASP A 82 0.18 2.59 -9.94
CA ASP A 82 1.57 2.97 -9.78
C ASP A 82 1.67 4.44 -9.40
N THR A 83 2.06 4.67 -8.16
CA THR A 83 2.35 5.99 -7.63
C THR A 83 3.82 6.08 -7.26
N PRO A 84 4.61 6.84 -8.01
CA PRO A 84 6.01 7.06 -7.68
C PRO A 84 6.14 7.78 -6.35
N GLY A 85 7.31 7.67 -5.74
CA GLY A 85 7.63 8.44 -4.55
C GLY A 85 7.48 9.93 -4.78
N LEU A 86 6.74 10.62 -3.92
CA LEU A 86 6.62 12.06 -3.93
C LEU A 86 7.99 12.67 -3.59
N THR A 87 8.62 13.28 -4.56
CA THR A 87 9.96 13.86 -4.44
C THR A 87 9.87 15.38 -4.48
N ASN A 88 10.61 16.05 -3.62
CA ASN A 88 10.72 17.51 -3.67
C ASN A 88 11.27 17.95 -5.05
N PRO A 89 10.70 18.97 -5.71
CA PRO A 89 11.15 19.45 -7.01
C PRO A 89 12.64 19.80 -7.07
N LEU A 90 13.22 20.29 -5.99
CA LEU A 90 14.66 20.61 -5.90
C LEU A 90 15.54 19.33 -5.91
N LYS A 91 15.10 18.27 -5.23
CA LYS A 91 15.78 16.97 -5.28
C LYS A 91 15.64 16.31 -6.65
N ALA A 92 14.47 16.45 -7.27
CA ALA A 92 14.21 15.95 -8.62
C ALA A 92 15.16 16.57 -9.67
N LYS A 93 15.41 17.87 -9.61
CA LYS A 93 16.37 18.56 -10.48
C LYS A 93 17.82 18.03 -10.31
N ARG A 94 18.24 17.74 -9.07
CA ARG A 94 19.57 17.14 -8.80
C ARG A 94 19.73 15.76 -9.44
N HIS A 95 18.64 14.99 -9.54
CA HIS A 95 18.65 13.65 -10.14
C HIS A 95 18.27 13.64 -11.61
N LYS A 96 18.16 14.81 -12.27
CA LYS A 96 17.74 14.95 -13.68
C LYS A 96 16.43 14.22 -14.00
N LEU A 97 15.50 14.20 -13.06
CA LEU A 97 14.20 13.59 -13.25
C LEU A 97 13.35 14.46 -14.21
N LYS A 98 12.67 13.82 -15.15
CA LYS A 98 11.78 14.51 -16.11
C LYS A 98 10.56 15.08 -15.37
N GLU A 99 10.04 16.23 -15.81
CA GLU A 99 8.85 16.87 -15.21
C GLU A 99 7.63 15.94 -15.16
N ALA A 100 7.48 15.07 -16.15
CA ALA A 100 6.42 14.05 -16.15
C ALA A 100 6.46 13.14 -14.92
N MET A 101 7.65 12.86 -14.37
CA MET A 101 7.80 12.05 -13.16
C MET A 101 7.31 12.76 -11.89
N LEU A 102 7.15 14.06 -11.91
CA LEU A 102 6.67 14.86 -10.78
C LEU A 102 5.14 14.99 -10.76
N ARG A 103 4.48 14.84 -11.92
CA ARG A 103 3.03 15.03 -12.07
C ARG A 103 2.21 13.75 -11.86
N ASP A 104 2.81 12.59 -12.10
CA ASP A 104 2.09 11.32 -12.12
C ASP A 104 1.48 10.85 -10.78
N PRO A 105 2.01 11.19 -9.56
CA PRO A 105 1.30 10.90 -8.32
C PRO A 105 -0.09 11.53 -8.27
N TRP A 106 -0.21 12.75 -8.80
CA TRP A 106 -1.46 13.49 -8.87
C TRP A 106 -2.46 12.85 -9.84
N ASP A 107 -1.99 12.34 -10.97
CA ASP A 107 -2.85 11.66 -11.94
C ASP A 107 -3.37 10.33 -11.39
N SER A 108 -2.56 9.58 -10.66
CA SER A 108 -2.99 8.35 -9.98
C SER A 108 -4.04 8.63 -8.90
N MET A 109 -3.89 9.72 -8.15
CA MET A 109 -4.87 10.11 -7.12
C MET A 109 -6.25 10.41 -7.69
N LYS A 110 -6.34 11.00 -8.89
CA LYS A 110 -7.65 11.30 -9.53
C LYS A 110 -8.50 10.06 -9.77
N HIS A 111 -7.87 8.90 -9.94
CA HIS A 111 -8.54 7.63 -10.22
C HIS A 111 -8.63 6.71 -9.00
N ALA A 112 -8.09 7.11 -7.87
CA ALA A 112 -8.08 6.29 -6.67
C ALA A 112 -9.40 6.35 -5.90
N ASP A 113 -9.81 5.20 -5.38
CA ASP A 113 -10.92 5.08 -4.43
C ASP A 113 -10.43 5.16 -2.97
N LEU A 114 -9.16 4.86 -2.74
CA LEU A 114 -8.51 4.88 -1.44
C LEU A 114 -7.01 5.15 -1.62
N VAL A 115 -6.41 5.88 -0.70
CA VAL A 115 -4.98 6.13 -0.68
C VAL A 115 -4.32 5.55 0.57
N LEU A 116 -3.23 4.80 0.36
CA LEU A 116 -2.34 4.36 1.42
C LEU A 116 -1.15 5.32 1.51
N VAL A 117 -0.95 5.89 2.68
CA VAL A 117 0.20 6.77 2.97
C VAL A 117 1.24 5.96 3.74
N LEU A 118 2.36 5.64 3.10
CA LEU A 118 3.45 4.88 3.70
C LEU A 118 4.46 5.79 4.37
N VAL A 119 4.82 5.44 5.60
CA VAL A 119 5.88 6.08 6.37
C VAL A 119 6.91 5.03 6.79
N ASP A 120 8.17 5.27 6.47
CA ASP A 120 9.31 4.48 6.96
C ASP A 120 9.62 4.87 8.41
N VAL A 121 9.21 4.04 9.36
CA VAL A 121 9.43 4.33 10.79
C VAL A 121 10.86 4.09 11.26
N SER A 122 11.68 3.44 10.43
CA SER A 122 13.11 3.24 10.72
C SER A 122 13.95 4.48 10.45
N ASP A 123 13.46 5.39 9.59
CA ASP A 123 14.15 6.64 9.29
C ASP A 123 13.83 7.70 10.35
N HIS A 124 14.66 7.80 11.36
CA HIS A 124 14.48 8.72 12.49
C HIS A 124 14.52 10.21 12.11
N TRP A 125 15.01 10.55 10.93
CA TRP A 125 15.07 11.94 10.46
C TRP A 125 13.74 12.42 9.87
N THR A 126 12.98 11.52 9.26
CA THR A 126 11.78 11.89 8.49
C THR A 126 10.48 11.31 9.05
N ARG A 127 10.55 10.31 9.94
CA ARG A 127 9.35 9.58 10.41
C ARG A 127 8.35 10.41 11.20
N ASN A 128 8.78 11.50 11.83
CA ASN A 128 7.95 12.27 12.76
C ASN A 128 7.01 13.28 12.08
N SER A 129 7.10 13.41 10.76
CA SER A 129 6.23 14.31 10.02
C SER A 129 5.98 13.78 8.60
N LEU A 130 4.79 13.99 8.09
CA LEU A 130 4.50 13.77 6.68
C LEU A 130 5.22 14.83 5.84
N SER A 131 5.72 14.43 4.67
CA SER A 131 6.35 15.38 3.77
C SER A 131 5.32 16.41 3.27
N LYS A 132 5.79 17.59 2.91
CA LYS A 132 4.92 18.65 2.38
C LYS A 132 4.20 18.22 1.10
N GLU A 133 4.86 17.40 0.30
CA GLU A 133 4.30 16.83 -0.92
C GLU A 133 3.14 15.86 -0.62
N VAL A 134 3.27 15.02 0.41
CA VAL A 134 2.19 14.14 0.87
C VAL A 134 1.03 14.96 1.40
N LEU A 135 1.27 15.92 2.28
CA LEU A 135 0.22 16.78 2.84
C LEU A 135 -0.51 17.57 1.75
N LYS A 136 0.21 18.10 0.79
CA LYS A 136 -0.37 18.78 -0.37
C LYS A 136 -1.26 17.84 -1.18
N CYS A 137 -0.77 16.64 -1.46
CA CYS A 137 -1.53 15.61 -2.17
C CYS A 137 -2.84 15.27 -1.45
N LEU A 138 -2.79 15.02 -0.14
CA LEU A 138 -3.98 14.72 0.66
C LEU A 138 -4.97 15.91 0.71
N SER A 139 -4.47 17.13 0.78
CA SER A 139 -5.30 18.32 0.82
C SER A 139 -5.99 18.66 -0.50
N GLU A 140 -5.39 18.28 -1.64
CA GLU A 140 -6.00 18.45 -2.96
C GLU A 140 -7.08 17.40 -3.27
N PHE A 141 -7.03 16.25 -2.59
CA PHE A 141 -7.99 15.16 -2.76
C PHE A 141 -8.67 14.74 -1.44
N PRO A 142 -9.31 15.68 -0.73
CA PRO A 142 -9.88 15.41 0.59
C PRO A 142 -11.05 14.42 0.56
N GLN A 143 -11.68 14.24 -0.60
CA GLN A 143 -12.77 13.30 -0.81
C GLN A 143 -12.31 11.84 -0.87
N ILE A 144 -11.01 11.58 -1.11
CA ILE A 144 -10.48 10.22 -1.18
C ILE A 144 -10.12 9.76 0.22
N PRO A 145 -10.70 8.65 0.72
CA PRO A 145 -10.33 8.07 2.01
C PRO A 145 -8.83 7.76 2.08
N SER A 146 -8.21 8.08 3.19
CA SER A 146 -6.78 7.86 3.42
C SER A 146 -6.53 6.95 4.61
N VAL A 147 -5.52 6.10 4.48
CA VAL A 147 -5.07 5.14 5.49
C VAL A 147 -3.58 5.34 5.73
N LEU A 148 -3.18 5.43 6.98
CA LEU A 148 -1.78 5.54 7.36
C LEU A 148 -1.17 4.15 7.52
N VAL A 149 -0.05 3.90 6.86
CA VAL A 149 0.71 2.65 6.97
C VAL A 149 2.10 2.93 7.51
N LEU A 150 2.35 2.51 8.73
CA LEU A 150 3.66 2.56 9.36
C LEU A 150 4.44 1.29 8.97
N ASN A 151 5.41 1.46 8.09
CA ASN A 151 6.18 0.35 7.51
C ASN A 151 7.58 0.24 8.15
N LYS A 152 8.17 -0.95 8.06
CA LYS A 152 9.48 -1.32 8.60
C LYS A 152 9.51 -1.30 10.13
N VAL A 153 8.41 -1.70 10.75
CA VAL A 153 8.30 -1.74 12.23
C VAL A 153 9.25 -2.77 12.86
N ASP A 154 9.67 -3.77 12.11
CA ASP A 154 10.68 -4.76 12.47
C ASP A 154 12.05 -4.12 12.79
N LEU A 155 12.39 -3.02 12.12
CA LEU A 155 13.65 -2.29 12.32
C LEU A 155 13.66 -1.39 13.57
N LEU A 156 12.50 -1.20 14.22
CA LEU A 156 12.42 -0.40 15.44
C LEU A 156 12.88 -1.21 16.67
N LYS A 157 13.91 -0.72 17.33
CA LYS A 157 14.39 -1.27 18.60
C LYS A 157 13.41 -1.01 19.76
N LYS A 158 12.73 0.15 19.73
CA LYS A 158 11.83 0.63 20.80
C LYS A 158 10.43 0.80 20.25
N LYS A 159 9.54 -0.16 20.50
CA LYS A 159 8.18 -0.19 19.95
C LYS A 159 7.25 0.92 20.49
N TYR A 160 7.51 1.49 21.67
CA TYR A 160 6.71 2.59 22.20
C TYR A 160 6.71 3.85 21.32
N ILE A 161 7.76 4.04 20.51
CA ILE A 161 7.84 5.13 19.52
C ILE A 161 6.67 5.11 18.54
N LEU A 162 6.10 3.93 18.26
CA LEU A 162 4.94 3.83 17.36
C LEU A 162 3.74 4.61 17.86
N LEU A 163 3.49 4.63 19.18
CA LEU A 163 2.38 5.41 19.76
C LEU A 163 2.59 6.91 19.60
N GLU A 164 3.82 7.38 19.79
CA GLU A 164 4.19 8.78 19.58
C GLU A 164 4.01 9.14 18.09
N LEU A 165 4.52 8.32 17.18
CA LEU A 165 4.38 8.53 15.74
C LEU A 165 2.91 8.56 15.29
N VAL A 166 2.08 7.66 15.80
CA VAL A 166 0.65 7.67 15.50
C VAL A 166 0.04 8.99 15.92
N THR A 167 0.32 9.47 17.12
CA THR A 167 -0.21 10.74 17.61
C THR A 167 0.26 11.94 16.78
N GLU A 168 1.55 12.00 16.44
CA GLU A 168 2.10 13.09 15.63
C GLU A 168 1.59 13.07 14.19
N LEU A 169 1.61 11.89 13.54
CA LEU A 169 1.24 11.76 12.13
C LEU A 169 -0.26 11.85 11.86
N THR A 170 -1.10 11.66 12.87
CA THR A 170 -2.56 11.80 12.79
C THR A 170 -3.10 13.07 13.45
N GLU A 171 -2.22 13.87 14.03
CA GLU A 171 -2.61 15.00 14.89
C GLU A 171 -3.58 14.59 16.02
N GLY A 172 -3.44 13.35 16.48
CA GLY A 172 -4.26 12.78 17.53
C GLY A 172 -5.70 12.44 17.12
N ILE A 173 -6.01 12.40 15.83
CA ILE A 173 -7.35 12.10 15.32
C ILE A 173 -7.29 10.97 14.31
N VAL A 174 -8.14 9.93 14.52
CA VAL A 174 -8.31 8.82 13.58
C VAL A 174 -9.80 8.55 13.42
N ASN A 175 -10.26 8.46 12.19
CA ASN A 175 -11.67 8.26 11.85
C ASN A 175 -12.62 9.24 12.56
N GLY A 176 -12.21 10.52 12.62
CA GLY A 176 -12.94 11.58 13.28
C GLY A 176 -12.95 11.51 14.82
N LYS A 177 -12.29 10.52 15.42
CA LYS A 177 -12.23 10.33 16.88
C LYS A 177 -10.87 10.75 17.43
N LYS A 178 -10.89 11.49 18.53
CA LYS A 178 -9.67 11.87 19.24
C LYS A 178 -9.04 10.64 19.89
N LEU A 179 -7.74 10.46 19.70
CA LEU A 179 -6.97 9.39 20.34
C LEU A 179 -6.73 9.75 21.82
N GLU A 180 -7.21 8.89 22.73
CA GLU A 180 -6.87 8.97 24.13
C GLU A 180 -5.62 8.13 24.39
N VAL A 181 -4.46 8.75 24.40
CA VAL A 181 -3.23 8.10 24.84
C VAL A 181 -3.21 8.13 26.36
N ARG A 182 -3.59 7.04 27.01
CA ARG A 182 -3.37 6.86 28.46
C ARG A 182 -1.89 6.61 28.67
N THR A 183 -1.14 7.65 28.95
CA THR A 183 0.20 7.54 29.52
C THR A 183 0.02 6.94 30.91
N ALA A 184 0.52 5.72 31.12
CA ALA A 184 0.72 5.21 32.46
C ALA A 184 1.80 6.06 33.11
N LEU A 185 1.39 7.13 33.76
CA LEU A 185 2.24 7.91 34.66
C LEU A 185 2.62 6.99 35.81
N THR A 186 3.84 6.50 35.81
CA THR A 186 4.47 5.96 37.01
C THR A 186 4.60 7.10 38.00
N HIS A 187 3.59 7.24 38.85
CA HIS A 187 3.72 8.02 40.08
C HIS A 187 4.69 7.30 41.02
N ASN A 188 5.95 7.65 40.93
CA ASN A 188 6.87 7.51 42.04
C ASN A 188 6.74 8.79 42.91
N SER A 189 5.81 8.78 43.82
CA SER A 189 5.88 9.62 45.00
C SER A 189 5.52 8.73 46.19
N GLY A 190 6.55 8.48 47.02
CA GLY A 190 6.41 7.68 48.20
C GLY A 190 5.52 8.36 49.24
N SER A 191 4.67 7.56 49.85
CA SER A 191 4.43 7.56 51.31
C SER A 191 3.56 6.36 51.66
N SER A 192 4.00 5.69 52.69
CA SER A 192 3.48 4.51 53.33
C SER A 192 2.00 4.57 53.69
N SER A 193 1.27 3.48 53.47
CA SER A 193 0.56 2.78 54.55
C SER A 193 -0.15 1.51 54.04
N LYS A 194 -0.02 0.51 54.89
CA LYS A 194 -0.47 -0.87 54.85
C LYS A 194 -1.95 -1.06 54.48
N SER A 195 -2.33 -2.05 53.65
CA SER A 195 -2.84 -3.38 54.08
C SER A 195 -3.35 -4.15 52.86
N PRO A 196 -3.34 -5.50 52.92
CA PRO A 196 -3.55 -6.36 51.75
C PRO A 196 -5.01 -6.74 51.57
N LEU A 197 -5.49 -6.79 50.34
CA LEU A 197 -6.76 -7.41 50.00
C LEU A 197 -6.57 -8.48 48.93
N GLN A 198 -7.10 -9.61 49.32
CA GLN A 198 -7.05 -10.95 48.77
C GLN A 198 -7.45 -11.05 47.30
N VAL A 199 -6.69 -11.91 46.62
CA VAL A 199 -7.01 -12.51 45.34
C VAL A 199 -8.17 -13.51 45.52
N THR A 200 -9.28 -13.32 44.84
CA THR A 200 -10.25 -14.37 44.60
C THR A 200 -10.27 -14.74 43.12
N ARG A 201 -9.81 -15.96 42.86
CA ARG A 201 -10.00 -16.70 41.63
C ARG A 201 -11.49 -17.01 41.44
N ALA A 202 -12.05 -16.73 40.29
CA ALA A 202 -13.32 -17.32 39.86
C ALA A 202 -13.07 -18.29 38.71
N SER A 203 -13.51 -19.55 38.96
CA SER A 203 -13.52 -20.65 37.99
C SER A 203 -14.79 -20.60 37.10
N PRO A 204 -14.84 -21.30 35.97
CA PRO A 204 -15.91 -21.18 35.00
C PRO A 204 -17.15 -22.03 35.33
N PRO A 205 -18.35 -21.71 34.82
CA PRO A 205 -19.54 -22.51 35.04
C PRO A 205 -19.75 -23.57 33.94
N GLU A 206 -20.09 -24.74 34.42
CA GLU A 206 -20.54 -25.91 33.67
C GLU A 206 -21.96 -25.75 33.11
N LYS A 207 -22.19 -26.50 32.05
CA LYS A 207 -23.49 -26.72 31.37
C LYS A 207 -24.50 -27.46 32.24
N ARG A 208 -25.78 -27.06 32.17
CA ARG A 208 -26.91 -27.99 32.25
C ARG A 208 -28.14 -27.47 31.49
N ALA A 209 -28.66 -28.37 30.67
CA ALA A 209 -29.88 -28.25 29.90
C ALA A 209 -31.11 -28.50 30.79
N HIS A 210 -32.24 -27.90 30.45
CA HIS A 210 -33.57 -28.51 30.36
C HIS A 210 -34.63 -27.48 29.88
N GLU A 211 -35.30 -27.80 28.79
CA GLU A 211 -36.64 -27.36 28.37
C GLU A 211 -37.73 -28.12 29.18
N PRO A 212 -39.04 -27.93 28.87
CA PRO A 212 -39.90 -26.80 28.41
C PRO A 212 -41.20 -26.67 29.23
N HIS A 213 -42.06 -25.69 28.91
CA HIS A 213 -43.57 -25.74 28.89
C HIS A 213 -44.12 -24.30 28.86
N CYS A 214 -44.74 -23.88 27.85
CA CYS A 214 -46.10 -23.96 27.24
C CYS A 214 -47.22 -23.26 28.00
N LEU A 215 -48.06 -22.54 27.21
CA LEU A 215 -49.44 -22.08 27.37
C LEU A 215 -49.64 -20.66 27.92
N GLN A 216 -50.21 -19.87 27.09
CA GLN A 216 -51.51 -19.49 26.54
C GLN A 216 -52.00 -18.13 27.01
N GLU A 217 -52.25 -17.30 26.02
CA GLU A 217 -53.46 -16.56 25.68
C GLU A 217 -54.21 -15.74 26.76
N THR A 218 -54.51 -14.50 26.47
CA THR A 218 -55.82 -14.01 26.01
C THR A 218 -55.88 -12.50 25.86
N ASP A 219 -56.47 -12.10 24.74
CA ASP A 219 -57.26 -10.99 24.28
C ASP A 219 -57.87 -9.98 25.27
N GLN A 220 -58.00 -8.75 24.81
CA GLN A 220 -59.19 -7.93 24.47
C GLN A 220 -58.90 -6.44 24.67
N ALA A 221 -58.92 -5.68 23.66
CA ALA A 221 -59.83 -4.77 23.00
C ALA A 221 -60.78 -3.90 23.89
N GLN A 222 -60.77 -2.60 23.63
CA GLN A 222 -61.85 -1.67 23.28
C GLN A 222 -61.54 -0.23 23.71
N GLN A 223 -61.44 0.70 22.77
CA GLN A 223 -62.42 1.67 22.25
C GLN A 223 -62.90 2.76 23.24
N GLY A 224 -62.78 3.99 22.76
CA GLY A 224 -63.76 5.06 23.07
C GLY A 224 -63.14 6.45 23.23
N SER A 225 -63.07 7.21 22.25
CA SER A 225 -63.74 8.42 21.78
C SER A 225 -63.67 9.68 22.67
N SER A 226 -63.14 10.71 22.07
CA SER A 226 -63.63 12.06 21.76
C SER A 226 -63.72 13.17 22.81
N LEU A 227 -63.25 14.30 22.33
CA LEU A 227 -63.71 15.70 22.42
C LEU A 227 -63.06 16.68 23.38
N ASP A 228 -62.43 17.65 22.71
CA ASP A 228 -62.45 19.13 22.84
C ASP A 228 -62.15 19.82 24.16
N ASN A 229 -61.24 20.70 24.17
CA ASN A 229 -61.27 22.16 24.02
C ASN A 229 -60.06 22.88 24.68
N SER A 230 -59.41 23.65 23.85
CA SER A 230 -58.79 24.95 24.07
C SER A 230 -58.29 25.39 25.45
N SER A 231 -57.02 25.75 25.52
CA SER A 231 -56.60 27.13 25.77
C SER A 231 -55.04 27.23 25.96
N ASP A 232 -54.54 28.30 25.39
CA ASP A 232 -53.19 28.88 25.49
C ASP A 232 -52.40 28.61 26.75
N THR A 233 -51.14 28.19 26.57
CA THR A 233 -50.03 28.83 27.30
C THR A 233 -48.69 28.47 26.63
N ARG A 234 -47.90 29.50 26.40
CA ARG A 234 -46.54 29.48 25.90
C ARG A 234 -45.68 28.46 26.68
N ALA A 235 -45.13 27.53 26.00
CA ALA A 235 -43.98 26.76 26.48
C ALA A 235 -42.88 26.75 25.39
N SER A 236 -41.76 27.20 25.81
CA SER A 236 -40.50 27.30 25.10
C SER A 236 -40.17 26.01 24.35
N GLU A 237 -40.11 26.08 23.04
CA GLU A 237 -39.48 25.07 22.20
C GLU A 237 -37.97 25.02 22.46
N THR A 238 -37.55 24.04 23.21
CA THR A 238 -36.14 23.64 23.24
C THR A 238 -35.87 22.84 21.96
N ARG A 239 -35.43 23.54 20.94
CA ARG A 239 -34.88 22.95 19.71
C ARG A 239 -33.67 22.13 20.10
N LEU A 240 -33.82 20.80 20.08
CA LEU A 240 -32.70 19.87 19.95
C LEU A 240 -32.08 20.10 18.58
N VAL A 241 -31.03 20.90 18.54
CA VAL A 241 -30.17 21.02 17.39
C VAL A 241 -29.42 19.70 17.30
N ALA A 242 -29.79 18.87 16.34
CA ALA A 242 -28.96 17.78 15.89
C ALA A 242 -27.66 18.43 15.41
N GLU A 243 -26.55 18.16 16.11
CA GLU A 243 -25.21 18.45 15.59
C GLU A 243 -25.03 17.61 14.34
N GLU A 244 -25.28 18.22 13.18
CA GLU A 244 -24.81 17.71 11.90
C GLU A 244 -23.28 17.57 12.01
N ALA A 245 -22.80 16.37 11.85
CA ALA A 245 -21.38 16.05 11.73
C ALA A 245 -20.79 16.94 10.64
N GLN A 246 -20.04 17.95 11.06
CA GLN A 246 -19.30 18.82 10.16
C GLN A 246 -18.30 17.93 9.42
N GLY A 247 -18.47 17.83 8.11
CA GLY A 247 -17.49 17.22 7.22
C GLY A 247 -16.10 17.85 7.41
N PRO A 248 -15.03 17.19 6.98
CA PRO A 248 -13.66 17.63 7.26
C PRO A 248 -13.47 19.08 6.81
N LYS A 249 -13.09 19.94 7.75
CA LYS A 249 -12.78 21.35 7.48
C LYS A 249 -11.68 21.40 6.44
N HIS A 250 -11.96 22.01 5.28
CA HIS A 250 -10.96 22.27 4.24
C HIS A 250 -9.75 22.97 4.85
N CYS A 251 -8.62 22.29 4.94
CA CYS A 251 -7.33 22.90 5.25
C CYS A 251 -6.90 23.79 4.09
N GLY A 252 -6.90 25.10 4.29
CA GLY A 252 -6.41 26.05 3.30
C GLY A 252 -4.88 25.95 3.11
N PRO A 253 -4.34 26.46 2.00
CA PRO A 253 -2.89 26.37 1.69
C PRO A 253 -1.95 26.96 2.73
N ARG A 254 -2.46 27.85 3.60
CA ARG A 254 -1.66 28.50 4.66
C ARG A 254 -1.44 27.58 5.87
N ASP A 255 -2.34 26.63 6.08
CA ASP A 255 -2.30 25.75 7.26
C ASP A 255 -1.29 24.62 7.06
N LEU A 256 -1.00 24.23 5.82
CA LEU A 256 -0.08 23.13 5.48
C LEU A 256 1.38 23.39 5.90
N LYS A 257 1.79 24.66 6.05
CA LYS A 257 3.19 25.00 6.40
C LYS A 257 3.58 24.51 7.79
N ASN A 258 2.63 24.49 8.71
CA ASN A 258 2.84 24.14 10.12
C ASN A 258 2.35 22.74 10.47
N MET A 259 1.66 22.06 9.55
CA MET A 259 1.16 20.69 9.77
C MET A 259 2.30 19.68 9.72
N LYS A 260 2.30 18.76 10.65
CA LYS A 260 3.20 17.58 10.69
C LYS A 260 2.47 16.30 10.30
N GLY A 261 1.19 16.22 10.56
CA GLY A 261 0.35 15.07 10.35
C GLY A 261 -0.89 15.38 9.51
N TRP A 262 -1.76 14.39 9.39
CA TRP A 262 -3.05 14.49 8.69
C TRP A 262 -4.17 13.96 9.59
N PRO A 263 -5.16 14.79 9.97
CA PRO A 263 -6.19 14.41 10.96
C PRO A 263 -7.35 13.61 10.36
N CYS A 264 -7.32 13.33 9.06
CA CYS A 264 -8.42 12.69 8.35
C CYS A 264 -8.13 11.23 7.96
N PHE A 265 -7.11 10.59 8.53
CA PHE A 265 -6.90 9.16 8.33
C PHE A 265 -8.05 8.35 8.92
N GLN A 266 -8.55 7.37 8.15
CA GLN A 266 -9.64 6.50 8.60
C GLN A 266 -9.13 5.32 9.41
N GLU A 267 -7.93 4.83 9.12
CA GLU A 267 -7.33 3.66 9.77
C GLU A 267 -5.81 3.77 9.79
N ILE A 268 -5.18 2.99 10.65
CA ILE A 268 -3.72 2.91 10.76
C ILE A 268 -3.32 1.44 10.75
N PHE A 269 -2.29 1.12 9.96
CA PHE A 269 -1.66 -0.20 9.97
C PHE A 269 -0.18 -0.07 10.31
N MET A 270 0.31 -1.04 11.06
CA MET A 270 1.71 -1.18 11.42
C MET A 270 2.20 -2.50 10.84
N LEU A 271 3.17 -2.48 9.94
CA LEU A 271 3.60 -3.68 9.22
C LEU A 271 5.10 -3.66 8.87
N ALA A 272 5.59 -4.82 8.48
CA ALA A 272 6.91 -5.00 7.89
C ALA A 272 6.76 -5.63 6.51
N ALA A 273 6.61 -4.80 5.48
CA ALA A 273 6.30 -5.25 4.13
C ALA A 273 7.36 -6.21 3.57
N LEU A 274 8.64 -6.02 3.91
CA LEU A 274 9.71 -6.88 3.44
C LEU A 274 9.51 -8.36 3.85
N HIS A 275 9.01 -8.59 5.05
CA HIS A 275 8.78 -9.94 5.61
C HIS A 275 7.33 -10.41 5.49
N GLY A 276 6.45 -9.59 4.94
CA GLY A 276 5.02 -9.87 4.82
C GLY A 276 4.25 -9.78 6.14
N GLU A 277 4.88 -9.30 7.23
CA GLU A 277 4.22 -9.17 8.53
C GLU A 277 3.06 -8.17 8.46
N GLU A 278 1.88 -8.60 8.92
CA GLU A 278 0.63 -7.83 8.95
C GLU A 278 0.10 -7.37 7.57
N VAL A 279 0.72 -7.77 6.46
CA VAL A 279 0.24 -7.44 5.12
C VAL A 279 -1.10 -8.09 4.82
N ASP A 280 -1.34 -9.31 5.30
CA ASP A 280 -2.64 -9.98 5.12
C ASP A 280 -3.77 -9.27 5.86
N THR A 281 -3.50 -8.65 7.00
CA THR A 281 -4.46 -7.83 7.73
C THR A 281 -4.85 -6.60 6.92
N LEU A 282 -3.87 -5.91 6.34
CA LEU A 282 -4.12 -4.79 5.41
C LEU A 282 -4.91 -5.25 4.18
N LYS A 283 -4.52 -6.37 3.57
CA LYS A 283 -5.22 -6.92 2.38
C LYS A 283 -6.68 -7.22 2.66
N ARG A 284 -6.99 -7.85 3.79
CA ARG A 284 -8.38 -8.12 4.21
C ARG A 284 -9.16 -6.82 4.39
N TYR A 285 -8.57 -5.81 5.03
CA TYR A 285 -9.21 -4.50 5.16
C TYR A 285 -9.51 -3.89 3.79
N LEU A 286 -8.56 -3.92 2.85
CA LEU A 286 -8.76 -3.39 1.50
C LEU A 286 -9.88 -4.12 0.75
N LEU A 287 -9.95 -5.44 0.86
CA LEU A 287 -11.05 -6.24 0.27
C LEU A 287 -12.41 -5.80 0.83
N MET A 288 -12.51 -5.49 2.13
CA MET A 288 -13.73 -4.99 2.75
C MET A 288 -14.11 -3.57 2.33
N GLN A 289 -13.15 -2.77 1.87
CA GLN A 289 -13.42 -1.41 1.38
C GLN A 289 -13.91 -1.37 -0.07
N ALA A 290 -13.80 -2.48 -0.81
CA ALA A 290 -14.26 -2.55 -2.19
C ALA A 290 -15.77 -2.33 -2.31
N LYS A 291 -16.15 -1.61 -3.36
CA LYS A 291 -17.55 -1.25 -3.64
C LYS A 291 -18.06 -1.99 -4.87
N PRO A 292 -19.39 -2.23 -4.97
CA PRO A 292 -19.96 -2.79 -6.17
C PRO A 292 -19.56 -2.00 -7.41
N GLY A 293 -19.08 -2.69 -8.40
CA GLY A 293 -18.62 -2.12 -9.66
C GLY A 293 -17.94 -3.16 -10.54
N PRO A 294 -17.88 -2.93 -11.85
CA PRO A 294 -17.29 -3.89 -12.78
C PRO A 294 -15.78 -4.01 -12.60
N TRP A 295 -15.25 -5.22 -12.74
CA TRP A 295 -13.83 -5.45 -12.85
C TRP A 295 -13.27 -4.77 -14.09
N GLU A 296 -12.06 -4.24 -13.99
CA GLU A 296 -11.37 -3.61 -15.11
C GLU A 296 -10.48 -4.58 -15.89
N PHE A 297 -10.02 -5.66 -15.24
CA PHE A 297 -9.12 -6.63 -15.80
C PHE A 297 -9.69 -8.05 -15.71
N HIS A 298 -9.28 -8.89 -16.65
CA HIS A 298 -9.50 -10.33 -16.58
C HIS A 298 -8.81 -10.89 -15.33
N SER A 299 -9.40 -11.92 -14.68
CA SER A 299 -8.87 -12.53 -13.44
C SER A 299 -7.47 -13.12 -13.60
N GLY A 300 -7.08 -13.45 -14.81
CA GLY A 300 -5.74 -13.93 -15.16
C GLY A 300 -4.67 -12.84 -15.20
N VAL A 301 -5.03 -11.54 -15.10
CA VAL A 301 -4.08 -10.43 -15.13
C VAL A 301 -3.58 -10.14 -13.73
N LEU A 302 -2.26 -10.14 -13.55
CA LEU A 302 -1.58 -9.75 -12.31
C LEU A 302 -1.00 -8.33 -12.40
N THR A 303 -0.59 -7.92 -13.58
CA THR A 303 -0.01 -6.60 -13.86
C THR A 303 -0.30 -6.17 -15.29
N SER A 304 -0.35 -4.88 -15.51
CA SER A 304 -0.47 -4.30 -16.86
C SER A 304 0.85 -4.24 -17.62
N GLN A 305 1.97 -4.61 -17.01
CA GLN A 305 3.27 -4.64 -17.67
C GLN A 305 3.35 -5.77 -18.69
N SER A 306 4.11 -5.54 -19.78
CA SER A 306 4.54 -6.63 -20.66
C SER A 306 5.61 -7.48 -19.97
N PRO A 307 5.78 -8.76 -20.37
CA PRO A 307 6.83 -9.60 -19.80
C PRO A 307 8.24 -9.02 -20.04
N GLN A 308 8.46 -8.36 -21.16
CA GLN A 308 9.74 -7.71 -21.48
C GLN A 308 10.01 -6.51 -20.56
N GLU A 309 8.99 -5.70 -20.26
CA GLU A 309 9.12 -4.59 -19.30
C GLU A 309 9.45 -5.08 -17.90
N ILE A 310 8.84 -6.17 -17.45
CA ILE A 310 9.16 -6.78 -16.15
C ILE A 310 10.61 -7.23 -16.13
N CYS A 311 11.07 -7.91 -17.17
CA CYS A 311 12.45 -8.36 -17.30
C CYS A 311 13.44 -7.19 -17.24
N ASP A 312 13.20 -6.15 -18.03
CA ASP A 312 14.04 -4.95 -18.05
C ASP A 312 14.11 -4.28 -16.68
N ASN A 313 13.00 -4.15 -15.99
CA ASN A 313 12.94 -3.55 -14.67
C ASN A 313 13.62 -4.39 -13.58
N ILE A 314 13.50 -5.71 -13.63
CA ILE A 314 14.19 -6.62 -12.69
C ILE A 314 15.71 -6.56 -12.90
N ILE A 315 16.17 -6.57 -14.15
CA ILE A 315 17.60 -6.44 -14.44
C ILE A 315 18.09 -5.05 -14.02
N ARG A 316 17.33 -4.00 -14.30
CA ARG A 316 17.64 -2.63 -13.86
C ARG A 316 17.80 -2.52 -12.34
N GLU A 317 16.93 -3.18 -11.59
CA GLU A 317 17.04 -3.24 -10.12
C GLU A 317 18.40 -3.79 -9.68
N LYS A 318 18.84 -4.91 -10.29
CA LYS A 318 20.14 -5.51 -9.97
C LYS A 318 21.33 -4.64 -10.39
N LEU A 319 21.22 -3.98 -11.54
CA LEU A 319 22.22 -3.00 -11.97
C LEU A 319 22.36 -1.84 -10.97
N LEU A 320 21.24 -1.32 -10.47
CA LEU A 320 21.24 -0.25 -9.45
C LEU A 320 21.81 -0.73 -8.12
N GLU A 321 21.62 -1.98 -7.76
CA GLU A 321 22.10 -2.55 -6.51
C GLU A 321 23.63 -2.77 -6.55
N TYR A 322 24.16 -3.35 -7.63
CA TYR A 322 25.54 -3.82 -7.69
C TYR A 322 26.52 -2.85 -8.34
N LEU A 323 26.05 -1.88 -9.10
CA LEU A 323 26.93 -0.90 -9.73
C LEU A 323 27.02 0.41 -8.93
N PRO A 324 28.22 0.99 -8.81
CA PRO A 324 28.42 2.19 -8.02
C PRO A 324 27.89 3.45 -8.72
N LEU A 325 27.52 4.44 -7.92
CA LEU A 325 27.23 5.83 -8.32
C LEU A 325 26.35 5.95 -9.59
N GLU A 326 26.87 6.62 -10.61
CA GLU A 326 26.17 6.90 -11.86
C GLU A 326 26.26 5.77 -12.91
N VAL A 327 27.09 4.77 -12.69
CA VAL A 327 27.33 3.69 -13.67
C VAL A 327 26.05 3.01 -14.14
N PRO A 328 25.11 2.61 -13.25
CA PRO A 328 23.91 1.91 -13.69
C PRO A 328 23.01 2.76 -14.60
N TYR A 329 23.03 4.08 -14.43
CA TYR A 329 22.19 4.99 -15.23
C TYR A 329 22.66 5.14 -16.68
N GLY A 330 23.92 4.81 -16.94
CA GLY A 330 24.52 4.82 -18.29
C GLY A 330 24.33 3.51 -19.06
N VAL A 331 23.82 2.45 -18.41
CA VAL A 331 23.63 1.15 -19.05
C VAL A 331 22.35 1.16 -19.90
N ILE A 332 22.48 0.80 -21.18
CA ILE A 332 21.36 0.62 -22.09
C ILE A 332 21.08 -0.88 -22.23
N GLN A 333 19.85 -1.27 -21.97
CA GLN A 333 19.39 -2.65 -22.02
C GLN A 333 18.70 -2.92 -23.36
N VAL A 334 19.15 -3.95 -24.09
CA VAL A 334 18.58 -4.38 -25.37
C VAL A 334 18.32 -5.86 -25.31
N THR A 335 17.07 -6.29 -25.44
CA THR A 335 16.71 -7.70 -25.55
C THR A 335 17.01 -8.19 -26.97
N GLU A 336 17.90 -9.17 -27.09
CA GLU A 336 18.28 -9.76 -28.39
C GLU A 336 17.52 -11.04 -28.69
N MET A 337 17.14 -11.80 -27.67
CA MET A 337 16.38 -13.04 -27.82
C MET A 337 15.35 -13.19 -26.72
N TRP A 338 14.17 -13.61 -27.10
CA TRP A 338 13.07 -13.95 -26.19
C TRP A 338 12.27 -15.07 -26.82
N GLU A 339 12.56 -16.31 -26.44
CA GLU A 339 12.03 -17.51 -27.09
C GLU A 339 11.67 -18.57 -26.06
N GLU A 340 10.70 -19.41 -26.38
CA GLU A 340 10.40 -20.62 -25.63
C GLU A 340 11.29 -21.74 -26.12
N GLY A 341 12.01 -22.41 -25.23
CA GLY A 341 12.86 -23.53 -25.54
C GLY A 341 12.08 -24.85 -25.67
N PRO A 342 12.73 -25.91 -26.12
CA PRO A 342 12.09 -27.20 -26.42
C PRO A 342 11.48 -27.86 -25.17
N SER A 343 11.92 -27.52 -23.98
CA SER A 343 11.39 -28.06 -22.69
C SER A 343 10.39 -27.11 -22.02
N GLY A 344 9.92 -26.06 -22.70
CA GLY A 344 9.02 -25.04 -22.15
C GLY A 344 9.72 -23.98 -21.32
N GLU A 345 11.06 -23.99 -21.26
CA GLU A 345 11.86 -22.96 -20.62
C GLU A 345 11.89 -21.66 -21.42
N LEU A 346 11.91 -20.53 -20.74
CA LEU A 346 12.04 -19.22 -21.38
C LEU A 346 13.52 -18.87 -21.54
N LEU A 347 13.94 -18.66 -22.80
CA LEU A 347 15.30 -18.27 -23.17
C LEU A 347 15.36 -16.77 -23.42
N ILE A 348 16.14 -16.06 -22.61
CA ILE A 348 16.29 -14.60 -22.71
C ILE A 348 17.77 -14.26 -22.87
N VAL A 349 18.08 -13.50 -23.89
CA VAL A 349 19.40 -12.87 -24.06
C VAL A 349 19.23 -11.37 -24.07
N GLN A 350 19.89 -10.71 -23.11
CA GLN A 350 19.90 -9.26 -23.04
C GLN A 350 21.32 -8.73 -23.15
N ASN A 351 21.46 -7.70 -24.00
CA ASN A 351 22.72 -7.00 -24.22
C ASN A 351 22.74 -5.69 -23.40
N LEU A 352 23.73 -5.57 -22.53
CA LEU A 352 23.95 -4.41 -21.70
C LEU A 352 25.05 -3.54 -22.32
N ARG A 353 24.64 -2.41 -22.90
CA ARG A 353 25.57 -1.48 -23.58
C ARG A 353 26.00 -0.37 -22.63
N VAL A 354 27.28 -0.18 -22.52
CA VAL A 354 27.90 0.80 -21.61
C VAL A 354 28.74 1.82 -22.38
N PRO A 355 28.82 3.08 -21.91
CA PRO A 355 29.49 4.15 -22.64
C PRO A 355 31.02 4.15 -22.49
N ARG A 356 31.58 3.45 -21.50
CA ARG A 356 33.01 3.49 -21.16
C ARG A 356 33.54 2.10 -20.82
N LYS A 357 34.82 1.85 -21.19
CA LYS A 357 35.52 0.60 -20.84
C LYS A 357 35.57 0.36 -19.33
N SER A 358 35.76 1.42 -18.52
CA SER A 358 35.75 1.32 -17.06
C SER A 358 34.38 0.83 -16.51
N HIS A 359 33.28 1.30 -17.09
CA HIS A 359 31.93 0.83 -16.73
C HIS A 359 31.72 -0.63 -17.10
N MET A 360 32.24 -1.05 -18.28
CA MET A 360 32.21 -2.46 -18.68
C MET A 360 32.96 -3.35 -17.70
N MET A 361 34.16 -2.94 -17.28
CA MET A 361 34.93 -3.70 -16.30
C MET A 361 34.25 -3.79 -14.93
N MET A 362 33.57 -2.72 -14.48
CA MET A 362 32.79 -2.72 -13.24
C MET A 362 31.57 -3.65 -13.34
N LEU A 363 30.88 -3.62 -14.48
CA LEU A 363 29.70 -4.45 -14.73
C LEU A 363 30.05 -5.94 -14.81
N ILE A 364 31.14 -6.28 -15.48
CA ILE A 364 31.61 -7.66 -15.55
C ILE A 364 32.15 -8.10 -14.18
N GLY A 365 32.93 -7.25 -13.52
CA GLY A 365 33.58 -7.56 -12.26
C GLY A 365 34.74 -8.52 -12.41
N ARG A 366 35.49 -8.74 -11.34
CA ARG A 366 36.64 -9.62 -11.32
C ARG A 366 36.21 -11.08 -11.63
N GLY A 367 36.72 -11.63 -12.74
CA GLY A 367 36.36 -12.99 -13.19
C GLY A 367 34.88 -13.17 -13.55
N GLY A 368 34.18 -12.09 -13.94
CA GLY A 368 32.78 -12.14 -14.32
C GLY A 368 31.80 -12.27 -13.14
N LYS A 369 32.28 -12.07 -11.89
CA LYS A 369 31.44 -12.33 -10.70
C LYS A 369 30.23 -11.41 -10.58
N VAL A 370 30.35 -10.12 -10.97
CA VAL A 370 29.24 -9.16 -10.83
C VAL A 370 28.13 -9.48 -11.82
N ILE A 371 28.47 -9.64 -13.09
CA ILE A 371 27.46 -9.94 -14.11
C ILE A 371 26.79 -11.30 -13.90
N SER A 372 27.58 -12.31 -13.47
CA SER A 372 27.03 -13.64 -13.15
C SER A 372 26.02 -13.57 -12.01
N ARG A 373 26.31 -12.78 -10.98
CA ARG A 373 25.41 -12.58 -9.85
C ARG A 373 24.13 -11.87 -10.28
N ILE A 374 24.24 -10.81 -11.08
CA ILE A 374 23.09 -10.10 -11.64
C ILE A 374 22.22 -11.06 -12.45
N ALA A 375 22.82 -11.86 -13.34
CA ALA A 375 22.08 -12.82 -14.16
C ALA A 375 21.40 -13.90 -13.32
N GLN A 376 22.05 -14.42 -12.30
CA GLN A 376 21.50 -15.43 -11.41
C GLN A 376 20.31 -14.90 -10.59
N GLU A 377 20.46 -13.75 -9.95
CA GLU A 377 19.41 -13.17 -9.12
C GLU A 377 18.21 -12.68 -9.95
N ALA A 378 18.47 -12.04 -11.10
CA ALA A 378 17.41 -11.63 -12.02
C ALA A 378 16.69 -12.85 -12.62
N GLY A 379 17.41 -13.88 -12.99
CA GLY A 379 16.84 -15.13 -13.49
C GLY A 379 15.92 -15.80 -12.46
N GLN A 380 16.33 -15.83 -11.19
CA GLN A 380 15.52 -16.36 -10.10
C GLN A 380 14.22 -15.56 -9.90
N ASP A 381 14.32 -14.24 -9.92
CA ASP A 381 13.13 -13.37 -9.83
C ASP A 381 12.17 -13.60 -11.01
N LEU A 382 12.70 -13.75 -12.23
CA LEU A 382 11.90 -14.03 -13.43
C LEU A 382 11.21 -15.39 -13.39
N MET A 383 11.87 -16.43 -12.86
CA MET A 383 11.24 -17.74 -12.65
C MET A 383 10.04 -17.66 -11.71
N ASN A 384 10.12 -16.82 -10.68
CA ASN A 384 9.01 -16.58 -9.76
C ASN A 384 7.87 -15.79 -10.40
N VAL A 385 8.16 -14.87 -11.32
CA VAL A 385 7.15 -14.08 -12.05
C VAL A 385 6.36 -14.96 -13.02
N PHE A 386 7.06 -15.74 -13.83
CA PHE A 386 6.48 -16.50 -14.92
C PHE A 386 6.06 -17.92 -14.53
N LEU A 387 6.49 -18.41 -13.37
CA LEU A 387 6.31 -19.80 -12.91
C LEU A 387 6.78 -20.84 -13.95
N CYS A 388 7.89 -20.54 -14.59
CA CYS A 388 8.56 -21.46 -15.50
C CYS A 388 10.08 -21.32 -15.35
N ASP A 389 10.82 -22.29 -15.89
CA ASP A 389 12.27 -22.17 -15.95
C ASP A 389 12.68 -21.03 -16.87
N VAL A 390 13.61 -20.22 -16.41
CA VAL A 390 14.14 -19.07 -17.16
C VAL A 390 15.65 -19.22 -17.29
N ARG A 391 16.15 -19.17 -18.51
CA ARG A 391 17.58 -19.11 -18.81
C ARG A 391 17.92 -17.71 -19.29
N LEU A 392 18.46 -16.89 -18.39
CA LEU A 392 18.86 -15.52 -18.68
C LEU A 392 20.37 -15.47 -18.98
N LYS A 393 20.72 -15.00 -20.17
CA LYS A 393 22.08 -14.68 -20.58
C LYS A 393 22.23 -13.18 -20.73
N LEU A 394 23.21 -12.61 -20.03
CA LEU A 394 23.56 -11.19 -20.15
C LEU A 394 24.86 -11.08 -20.96
N LYS A 395 24.85 -10.22 -21.96
CA LYS A 395 26.03 -9.78 -22.73
C LYS A 395 26.39 -8.36 -22.33
N VAL A 396 27.64 -8.00 -22.43
CA VAL A 396 28.12 -6.64 -22.19
C VAL A 396 28.88 -6.14 -23.41
N GLU A 397 28.50 -5.00 -23.93
CA GLU A 397 29.14 -4.38 -25.07
C GLU A 397 29.41 -2.89 -24.82
N MET A 398 30.40 -2.36 -25.52
CA MET A 398 30.61 -0.92 -25.57
C MET A 398 29.56 -0.30 -26.48
N LYS A 399 29.01 0.85 -26.06
CA LYS A 399 28.18 1.66 -26.93
C LYS A 399 29.07 2.20 -28.04
N SER A 400 28.75 1.83 -29.28
CA SER A 400 29.32 2.41 -30.47
C SER A 400 28.93 3.88 -30.65
#